data_960b5f9e2b89fb5b9b5ba79b5a2ed3c2
#
_entry.id   960b5f9e2b89fb5b9b5ba79b5a2ed3c2
#
_cell.length_a   1.000
_cell.length_b   1.000
_cell.length_c   1.000
_cell.angle_alpha   90.00
_cell.angle_beta   90.00
_cell.angle_gamma   90.00
#
_symmetry.space_group_name_H-M   'P 1'
#
loop_
_entity.id
_entity.type
_entity.pdbx_description
1 polymer ?
#
loop_
_entity_poly.entity_id
_entity_poly.type
_entity_poly.pdbx_seq_one_letter_code
_entity_poly.pdbx_strand_id
1 'polypeptide(L)'
;MAKKEHRTIKVAPLTNNCPECFNQDLTLTFSQKHIHTPIYHKVTSELSRELKCNTCQTVIYPVSWTEDIERSVSYYQKAVQPDRSTIRFRPLFFILLLLGILFVGVLTYLRLNGLI
;
A
#
# COMPACT_ATOMS: atom_id res chain seq x y z
N MET A 1 -14.26 -4.98 7.61
CA MET A 1 -13.62 -3.66 7.67
C MET A 1 -12.32 -3.68 6.88
N ALA A 2 -12.02 -2.62 6.17
CA ALA A 2 -10.78 -2.52 5.42
C ALA A 2 -9.61 -2.21 6.36
N LYS A 3 -8.55 -3.00 6.27
CA LYS A 3 -7.29 -2.72 6.96
C LYS A 3 -6.28 -2.23 5.95
N LYS A 4 -5.64 -1.11 6.26
CA LYS A 4 -4.55 -0.57 5.46
C LYS A 4 -3.24 -0.92 6.13
N GLU A 5 -2.34 -1.52 5.37
CA GLU A 5 -1.02 -1.91 5.86
C GLU A 5 0.05 -1.36 4.92
N HIS A 6 1.12 -0.82 5.50
CA HIS A 6 2.29 -0.41 4.73
C HIS A 6 3.38 -1.45 4.90
N ARG A 7 3.76 -2.09 3.80
CA ARG A 7 4.85 -3.07 3.80
C ARG A 7 6.12 -2.44 3.27
N THR A 8 7.20 -2.56 4.04
CA THR A 8 8.51 -2.09 3.61
C THR A 8 9.01 -2.93 2.44
N ILE A 9 9.32 -2.27 1.32
CA ILE A 9 9.86 -2.92 0.13
C ILE A 9 11.37 -2.86 0.13
N LYS A 10 11.92 -1.68 0.45
CA LYS A 10 13.36 -1.44 0.40
C LYS A 10 13.78 -0.41 1.43
N VAL A 11 14.93 -0.63 2.03
CA VAL A 11 15.58 0.31 2.93
C VAL A 11 16.94 0.66 2.32
N ALA A 12 17.24 1.95 2.21
CA ALA A 12 18.48 2.43 1.62
C ALA A 12 19.17 3.40 2.58
N PRO A 13 20.46 3.24 2.88
CA PRO A 13 21.20 4.22 3.65
C PRO A 13 21.53 5.42 2.78
N LEU A 14 21.42 6.63 3.35
CA LEU A 14 21.85 7.86 2.71
C LEU A 14 23.01 8.47 3.50
N THR A 15 23.97 9.03 2.77
CA THR A 15 25.12 9.72 3.35
C THR A 15 24.96 11.24 3.36
N ASN A 16 23.76 11.73 3.06
CA ASN A 16 23.44 13.15 3.09
C ASN A 16 23.38 13.66 4.51
N ASN A 17 23.63 14.96 4.69
CA ASN A 17 23.57 15.58 6.02
C ASN A 17 22.12 15.71 6.50
N CYS A 18 21.89 15.34 7.76
CA CYS A 18 20.63 15.60 8.42
C CYS A 18 20.45 17.11 8.62
N PRO A 19 19.30 17.71 8.25
CA PRO A 19 19.07 19.13 8.47
C PRO A 19 18.93 19.53 9.93
N GLU A 20 18.75 18.56 10.83
CA GLU A 20 18.61 18.82 12.27
C GLU A 20 19.93 18.68 13.02
N CYS A 21 20.64 17.57 12.85
CA CYS A 21 21.88 17.29 13.59
C CYS A 21 23.14 17.27 12.74
N PHE A 22 23.02 17.44 11.42
CA PHE A 22 24.12 17.49 10.44
C PHE A 22 24.94 16.20 10.34
N ASN A 23 24.50 15.10 10.92
CA ASN A 23 25.13 13.81 10.75
C ASN A 23 24.74 13.16 9.44
N GLN A 24 25.61 12.29 8.92
CA GLN A 24 25.44 11.62 7.64
C GLN A 24 24.92 10.19 7.80
N ASP A 25 24.01 9.97 8.73
CA ASP A 25 23.46 8.64 9.02
C ASP A 25 21.94 8.66 8.85
N LEU A 26 21.51 8.67 7.59
CA LEU A 26 20.11 8.70 7.23
C LEU A 26 19.66 7.33 6.71
N THR A 27 18.41 6.96 7.00
CA THR A 27 17.79 5.76 6.46
C THR A 27 16.54 6.14 5.68
N LEU A 28 16.52 5.79 4.40
CA LEU A 28 15.37 5.99 3.54
C LEU A 28 14.61 4.65 3.42
N THR A 29 13.34 4.66 3.79
CA THR A 29 12.48 3.49 3.75
C THR A 29 11.41 3.68 2.69
N PHE A 30 11.32 2.74 1.76
CA PHE A 30 10.23 2.68 0.79
C PHE A 30 9.22 1.64 1.24
N SER A 31 7.95 2.02 1.26
CA SER A 31 6.87 1.12 1.63
C SER A 31 5.73 1.20 0.62
N GLN A 32 5.02 0.10 0.48
CA GLN A 32 3.89 -0.03 -0.42
C GLN A 32 2.62 -0.29 0.38
N LYS A 33 1.53 0.37 0.00
CA LYS A 33 0.26 0.26 0.69
C LYS A 33 -0.50 -0.96 0.24
N HIS A 34 -0.93 -1.78 1.20
CA HIS A 34 -1.79 -2.93 1.01
C HIS A 34 -3.12 -2.68 1.70
N ILE A 35 -4.22 -3.02 1.03
CA ILE A 35 -5.56 -2.89 1.58
C ILE A 35 -6.14 -4.30 1.71
N HIS A 36 -6.48 -4.68 2.95
CA HIS A 36 -7.10 -5.96 3.24
C HIS A 36 -8.57 -5.75 3.60
N THR A 37 -9.46 -6.39 2.86
CA THR A 37 -10.89 -6.41 3.19
C THR A 37 -11.36 -7.87 3.28
N PRO A 38 -12.52 -8.15 3.93
CA PRO A 38 -13.06 -9.51 3.95
C PRO A 38 -13.38 -10.08 2.57
N ILE A 39 -13.60 -9.21 1.59
CA ILE A 39 -14.04 -9.60 0.24
C ILE A 39 -12.85 -9.70 -0.72
N TYR A 40 -11.87 -8.81 -0.59
CA TYR A 40 -10.72 -8.77 -1.50
C TYR A 40 -9.45 -8.31 -0.80
N HIS A 41 -8.32 -8.60 -1.44
CA HIS A 41 -7.01 -8.07 -1.05
C HIS A 41 -6.50 -7.24 -2.22
N LYS A 42 -6.30 -5.94 -2.00
CA LYS A 42 -5.80 -5.01 -3.00
C LYS A 42 -4.38 -4.57 -2.66
N VAL A 43 -3.49 -4.68 -3.63
CA VAL A 43 -2.16 -4.10 -3.57
C VAL A 43 -2.16 -2.86 -4.43
N THR A 44 -1.88 -1.70 -3.83
CA THR A 44 -1.80 -0.43 -4.57
C THR A 44 -0.38 -0.22 -5.06
N SER A 45 -0.23 0.48 -6.19
CA SER A 45 1.07 0.89 -6.71
C SER A 45 1.61 2.14 -6.01
N GLU A 46 0.91 2.65 -5.02
CA GLU A 46 1.31 3.83 -4.27
C GLU A 46 2.53 3.54 -3.40
N LEU A 47 3.60 4.29 -3.63
CA LEU A 47 4.86 4.14 -2.92
C LEU A 47 5.01 5.25 -1.88
N SER A 48 5.15 4.86 -0.63
CA SER A 48 5.42 5.79 0.48
C SER A 48 6.91 5.85 0.77
N ARG A 49 7.41 7.03 1.05
CA ARG A 49 8.82 7.28 1.36
C ARG A 49 8.94 7.89 2.73
N GLU A 50 9.83 7.35 3.55
CA GLU A 50 10.13 7.87 4.87
C GLU A 50 11.64 8.01 5.03
N LEU A 51 12.09 9.20 5.40
CA LEU A 51 13.49 9.47 5.69
C LEU A 51 13.65 9.71 7.17
N LYS A 52 14.55 8.96 7.80
CA LYS A 52 14.78 9.05 9.23
C LYS A 52 16.28 9.16 9.50
N CYS A 53 16.65 10.05 10.42
CA CYS A 53 18.01 10.15 10.92
C CYS A 53 18.23 9.13 12.04
N ASN A 54 19.27 8.30 11.93
CA ASN A 54 19.58 7.30 12.97
C ASN A 54 20.25 7.90 14.19
N THR A 55 20.85 9.08 14.05
CA THR A 55 21.56 9.74 15.16
C THR A 55 20.61 10.52 16.06
N CYS A 56 19.82 11.43 15.51
CA CYS A 56 18.84 12.21 16.29
C CYS A 56 17.45 11.57 16.32
N GLN A 57 17.24 10.50 15.57
CA GLN A 57 15.99 9.74 15.47
C GLN A 57 14.80 10.58 15.05
N THR A 58 15.04 11.65 14.31
CA THR A 58 13.99 12.53 13.79
C THR A 58 13.57 12.08 12.40
N VAL A 59 12.26 12.03 12.16
CA VAL A 59 11.72 11.80 10.83
C VAL A 59 11.82 13.10 10.04
N ILE A 60 12.45 13.04 8.87
CA ILE A 60 12.64 14.19 8.00
C ILE A 60 11.56 14.19 6.93
N TYR A 61 10.65 15.15 6.99
CA TYR A 61 9.56 15.28 6.02
C TYR A 61 10.08 15.86 4.70
N PRO A 62 9.42 15.55 3.57
CA PRO A 62 9.83 16.04 2.25
C PRO A 62 9.99 17.56 2.15
N VAL A 63 9.22 18.32 2.91
CA VAL A 63 9.31 19.79 2.92
C VAL A 63 10.64 20.28 3.50
N SER A 64 11.32 19.47 4.30
CA SER A 64 12.62 19.79 4.92
C SER A 64 13.79 19.20 4.14
N TRP A 65 13.54 18.50 3.04
CA TRP A 65 14.60 17.88 2.23
C TRP A 65 15.42 18.95 1.51
N THR A 66 16.74 18.79 1.56
CA THR A 66 17.63 19.60 0.74
C THR A 66 17.64 19.07 -0.69
N GLU A 67 18.16 19.85 -1.62
CA GLU A 67 18.28 19.45 -3.02
C GLU A 67 19.09 18.15 -3.20
N ASP A 68 20.16 17.99 -2.41
CA ASP A 68 20.97 16.78 -2.44
C ASP A 68 20.19 15.56 -1.96
N ILE A 69 19.38 15.70 -0.92
CA ILE A 69 18.51 14.63 -0.40
C ILE A 69 17.49 14.24 -1.46
N GLU A 70 16.83 15.20 -2.10
CA GLU A 70 15.86 14.93 -3.16
C GLU A 70 16.49 14.17 -4.33
N ARG A 71 17.70 14.53 -4.70
CA ARG A 71 18.43 13.87 -5.77
C ARG A 71 18.74 12.40 -5.42
N SER A 72 19.22 12.15 -4.21
CA SER A 72 19.49 10.81 -3.71
C SER A 72 18.22 9.96 -3.61
N VAL A 73 17.13 10.53 -3.10
CA VAL A 73 15.84 9.85 -3.01
C VAL A 73 15.32 9.49 -4.40
N SER A 74 15.43 10.39 -5.35
CA SER A 74 15.01 10.14 -6.74
C SER A 74 15.82 9.00 -7.38
N TYR A 75 17.10 8.93 -7.10
CA TYR A 75 17.95 7.84 -7.57
C TYR A 75 17.47 6.48 -7.03
N TYR A 76 17.27 6.38 -5.73
CA TYR A 76 16.80 5.13 -5.12
C TYR A 76 15.38 4.79 -5.53
N GLN A 77 14.52 5.78 -5.74
CA GLN A 77 13.15 5.57 -6.19
C GLN A 77 13.10 4.93 -7.57
N LYS A 78 14.01 5.30 -8.46
CA LYS A 78 14.13 4.69 -9.78
C LYS A 78 14.60 3.23 -9.70
N ALA A 79 15.42 2.91 -8.70
CA ALA A 79 15.91 1.56 -8.49
C ALA A 79 14.88 0.65 -7.83
N VAL A 80 13.91 1.22 -7.11
CA VAL A 80 12.84 0.47 -6.45
C VAL A 80 11.70 0.26 -7.44
N GLN A 81 11.34 -1.00 -7.68
CA GLN A 81 10.20 -1.33 -8.50
C GLN A 81 9.08 -1.83 -7.59
N PRO A 82 8.01 -1.05 -7.39
CA PRO A 82 6.87 -1.50 -6.60
C PRO A 82 6.15 -2.63 -7.34
N ASP A 83 5.54 -3.51 -6.58
CA ASP A 83 4.71 -4.55 -7.16
C ASP A 83 3.54 -3.93 -7.92
N ARG A 84 3.12 -4.60 -8.99
CA ARG A 84 1.99 -4.11 -9.77
C ARG A 84 0.73 -4.06 -8.91
N SER A 85 -0.09 -3.04 -9.16
CA SER A 85 -1.41 -2.96 -8.56
C SER A 85 -2.23 -4.20 -8.94
N THR A 86 -2.61 -5.00 -7.94
CA THR A 86 -3.38 -6.22 -8.16
C THR A 86 -4.55 -6.26 -7.18
N ILE A 87 -5.65 -6.87 -7.64
CA ILE A 87 -6.82 -7.11 -6.81
C ILE A 87 -7.05 -8.62 -6.80
N ARG A 88 -7.02 -9.21 -5.60
CA ARG A 88 -7.35 -10.63 -5.42
C ARG A 88 -8.62 -10.74 -4.61
N PHE A 89 -9.62 -11.40 -5.19
CA PHE A 89 -10.87 -11.65 -4.49
C PHE A 89 -10.72 -12.88 -3.58
N ARG A 90 -11.19 -12.74 -2.36
CA ARG A 90 -11.21 -13.84 -1.40
C ARG A 90 -12.37 -14.81 -1.72
N PRO A 91 -12.29 -16.06 -1.28
CA PRO A 91 -13.37 -17.02 -1.47
C PRO A 91 -14.73 -16.54 -0.98
N LEU A 92 -14.76 -15.68 0.04
CA LEU A 92 -15.99 -15.10 0.57
C LEU A 92 -16.77 -14.33 -0.51
N PHE A 93 -16.06 -13.61 -1.39
CA PHE A 93 -16.68 -12.89 -2.50
C PHE A 93 -17.44 -13.86 -3.42
N PHE A 94 -16.82 -14.98 -3.79
CA PHE A 94 -17.44 -15.98 -4.66
C PHE A 94 -18.64 -16.65 -3.98
N ILE A 95 -18.56 -16.92 -2.68
CA ILE A 95 -19.67 -17.49 -1.92
C ILE A 95 -20.88 -16.55 -1.94
N LEU A 96 -20.64 -15.26 -1.67
CA LEU A 96 -21.71 -14.25 -1.69
C LEU A 96 -22.32 -14.10 -3.09
N LEU A 97 -21.52 -14.17 -4.13
CA LEU A 97 -21.97 -14.10 -5.51
C LEU A 97 -22.90 -15.30 -5.85
N LEU A 98 -22.48 -16.50 -5.48
CA LEU A 98 -23.27 -17.72 -5.70
C LEU A 98 -24.59 -17.68 -4.95
N LEU A 99 -24.58 -17.22 -3.68
CA LEU A 99 -25.79 -17.08 -2.88
C LEU A 99 -26.77 -16.07 -3.51
N GLY A 100 -26.24 -14.96 -4.02
CA GLY A 100 -27.05 -13.96 -4.73
C GLY A 100 -27.71 -14.53 -5.98
N ILE A 101 -26.97 -15.28 -6.79
CA ILE A 101 -27.48 -15.92 -8.02
C ILE A 101 -28.56 -16.94 -7.66
N LEU A 102 -28.34 -17.77 -6.65
CA LEU A 102 -29.32 -18.75 -6.18
C LEU A 102 -30.60 -18.06 -5.72
N PHE A 103 -30.48 -16.99 -4.94
CA PHE A 103 -31.61 -16.23 -4.43
C PHE A 103 -32.47 -15.66 -5.57
N VAL A 104 -31.83 -15.02 -6.55
CA VAL A 104 -32.51 -14.47 -7.72
C VAL A 104 -33.18 -15.58 -8.53
N GLY A 105 -32.50 -16.71 -8.70
CA GLY A 105 -33.06 -17.88 -9.42
C GLY A 105 -34.30 -18.43 -8.75
N VAL A 106 -34.27 -18.55 -7.43
CA VAL A 106 -35.45 -19.04 -6.66
C VAL A 106 -36.61 -18.06 -6.77
N LEU A 107 -36.36 -16.77 -6.64
CA LEU A 107 -37.41 -15.75 -6.79
C LEU A 107 -38.05 -15.79 -8.17
N THR A 108 -37.23 -15.93 -9.23
CA THR A 108 -37.73 -16.02 -10.60
C THR A 108 -38.55 -17.27 -10.79
N TYR A 109 -38.08 -18.40 -10.27
CA TYR A 109 -38.83 -19.67 -10.32
C TYR A 109 -40.19 -19.55 -9.63
N LEU A 110 -40.23 -18.98 -8.44
CA LEU A 110 -41.48 -18.80 -7.70
C LEU A 110 -42.46 -17.87 -8.42
N ARG A 111 -41.96 -16.82 -9.05
CA ARG A 111 -42.80 -15.92 -9.86
C ARG A 111 -43.40 -16.63 -11.05
N LEU A 112 -42.61 -17.42 -11.78
CA LEU A 112 -43.09 -18.14 -12.96
C LEU A 112 -44.15 -19.19 -12.61
N ASN A 113 -44.06 -19.77 -11.41
CA ASN A 113 -45.05 -20.75 -10.94
C ASN A 113 -46.25 -20.12 -10.21
N GLY A 114 -46.28 -18.78 -10.11
CA GLY A 114 -47.38 -18.05 -9.48
C GLY A 114 -47.45 -18.19 -7.97
N LEU A 115 -46.36 -18.58 -7.31
CA LEU A 115 -46.31 -18.76 -5.87
C LEU A 115 -46.08 -17.44 -5.12
N ILE A 116 -45.66 -16.40 -5.81
CA ILE A 116 -45.45 -15.05 -5.26
C ILE A 116 -46.19 -14.03 -6.12
#